data_f711b4ea214bc9bcdb6b222a9c4ba65d
#
_entry.id   f711b4ea214bc9bcdb6b222a9c4ba65d
#
_cell.length_a   1.000
_cell.length_b   1.000
_cell.length_c   1.000
_cell.angle_alpha   90.00
_cell.angle_beta   90.00
_cell.angle_gamma   90.00
#
_symmetry.space_group_name_H-M   'P 1'
#
loop_
_entity.id
_entity.type
_entity.pdbx_description
1 polymer ?
#
loop_
_entity_poly.entity_id
_entity_poly.type
_entity_poly.pdbx_seq_one_letter_code
_entity_poly.pdbx_strand_id
1 'polypeptide(L)'
;MLDDGVGPAAYDLIREEYILPDNVDMFDVGCMSLDMISKVNEYDFMITVDAVDESGSEPGTVFRYRPHDIARTCGARTSLHDTKLADLFDAAALLGYASEGMCYGMQVLNLEPAEFMEGLTQPVADRLPFLAESVIAELVRQGCSIERKDGAPLPELLS
;
A
#
# COMPACT_ATOMS: atom_id res chain seq x y z
N MET A 1 6.72 -3.07 -16.40
CA MET A 1 6.54 -2.34 -15.13
C MET A 1 7.52 -2.92 -14.13
N LEU A 2 8.69 -2.31 -13.95
CA LEU A 2 9.62 -2.73 -12.91
C LEU A 2 9.04 -2.43 -11.51
N ASP A 3 9.71 -1.62 -10.76
CA ASP A 3 9.34 -1.33 -9.36
C ASP A 3 7.99 -0.62 -9.19
N ASP A 4 7.43 -0.04 -10.24
CA ASP A 4 6.04 0.47 -10.25
C ASP A 4 5.00 -0.65 -10.03
N GLY A 5 5.39 -1.90 -10.23
CA GLY A 5 4.57 -3.08 -9.95
C GLY A 5 4.53 -3.52 -8.47
N VAL A 6 5.05 -2.74 -7.53
CA VAL A 6 5.07 -3.07 -6.08
C VAL A 6 3.66 -3.34 -5.55
N GLY A 7 2.70 -2.48 -5.87
CA GLY A 7 1.31 -2.63 -5.42
C GLY A 7 0.69 -3.94 -5.89
N PRO A 8 0.64 -4.20 -7.20
CA PRO A 8 0.15 -5.48 -7.74
C PRO A 8 0.90 -6.70 -7.20
N ALA A 9 2.21 -6.64 -7.04
CA ALA A 9 3.00 -7.74 -6.50
C ALA A 9 2.67 -8.04 -5.03
N ALA A 10 2.47 -7.00 -4.21
CA ALA A 10 2.02 -7.16 -2.83
C ALA A 10 0.61 -7.75 -2.75
N TYR A 11 -0.28 -7.31 -3.65
CA TYR A 11 -1.62 -7.87 -3.78
C TYR A 11 -1.59 -9.37 -4.05
N ASP A 12 -0.82 -9.82 -5.03
CA ASP A 12 -0.69 -11.22 -5.38
C ASP A 12 -0.10 -12.04 -4.23
N LEU A 13 0.95 -11.53 -3.59
CA LEU A 13 1.60 -12.22 -2.47
C LEU A 13 0.65 -12.41 -1.28
N ILE A 14 -0.13 -11.39 -0.94
CA ILE A 14 -1.10 -11.49 0.15
C ILE A 14 -2.18 -12.53 -0.19
N ARG A 15 -2.68 -12.53 -1.42
CA ARG A 15 -3.67 -13.52 -1.86
C ARG A 15 -3.13 -14.95 -1.85
N GLU A 16 -1.86 -15.13 -2.15
CA GLU A 16 -1.23 -16.45 -2.16
C GLU A 16 -0.98 -17.00 -0.75
N GLU A 17 -0.61 -16.14 0.20
CA GLU A 17 -0.11 -16.58 1.51
C GLU A 17 -1.12 -16.46 2.66
N TYR A 18 -2.17 -15.66 2.52
CA TYR A 18 -3.09 -15.33 3.60
C TYR A 18 -4.54 -15.65 3.26
N ILE A 19 -5.32 -15.98 4.31
CA ILE A 19 -6.77 -16.09 4.25
C ILE A 19 -7.35 -14.83 4.87
N LEU A 20 -8.10 -14.07 4.06
CA LEU A 20 -8.73 -12.83 4.49
C LEU A 20 -10.19 -13.09 4.89
N PRO A 21 -10.69 -12.41 5.95
CA PRO A 21 -12.10 -12.53 6.35
C PRO A 21 -13.03 -11.80 5.36
N ASP A 22 -14.33 -12.04 5.49
CA ASP A 22 -15.34 -11.47 4.59
C ASP A 22 -15.44 -9.94 4.65
N ASN A 23 -14.97 -9.32 5.74
CA ASN A 23 -14.96 -7.86 5.90
C ASN A 23 -13.72 -7.17 5.32
N VAL A 24 -12.84 -7.92 4.66
CA VAL A 24 -11.65 -7.38 3.99
C VAL A 24 -11.76 -7.68 2.50
N ASP A 25 -11.77 -6.63 1.71
CA ASP A 25 -11.71 -6.71 0.24
C ASP A 25 -10.39 -6.15 -0.26
N MET A 26 -9.88 -6.72 -1.34
CA MET A 26 -8.66 -6.29 -2.00
C MET A 26 -8.95 -5.87 -3.43
N PHE A 27 -8.37 -4.76 -3.86
CA PHE A 27 -8.51 -4.24 -5.21
C PHE A 27 -7.16 -3.89 -5.81
N ASP A 28 -6.94 -4.30 -7.04
CA ASP A 28 -5.84 -3.80 -7.88
C ASP A 28 -6.42 -2.71 -8.79
N VAL A 29 -6.30 -1.45 -8.36
CA VAL A 29 -7.00 -0.33 -9.01
C VAL A 29 -6.12 0.48 -9.96
N GLY A 30 -4.83 0.17 -10.05
CA GLY A 30 -3.89 0.99 -10.82
C GLY A 30 -3.73 2.37 -10.18
N CYS A 31 -4.33 3.39 -10.78
CA CYS A 31 -4.31 4.76 -10.25
C CYS A 31 -5.59 5.06 -9.47
N MET A 32 -5.44 5.65 -8.28
CA MET A 32 -6.55 6.19 -7.51
C MET A 32 -7.11 7.43 -8.21
N SER A 33 -8.43 7.54 -8.27
CA SER A 33 -9.13 8.68 -8.86
C SER A 33 -10.36 9.05 -8.02
N LEU A 34 -10.95 10.23 -8.29
CA LEU A 34 -12.17 10.67 -7.61
C LEU A 34 -13.36 9.72 -7.85
N ASP A 35 -13.32 8.93 -8.91
CA ASP A 35 -14.35 7.90 -9.16
C ASP A 35 -14.40 6.84 -8.06
N MET A 36 -13.32 6.72 -7.27
CA MET A 36 -13.25 5.79 -6.13
C MET A 36 -13.97 6.31 -4.88
N ILE A 37 -14.54 7.53 -4.90
CA ILE A 37 -15.15 8.12 -3.70
C ILE A 37 -16.31 7.28 -3.14
N SER A 38 -17.08 6.64 -4.01
CA SER A 38 -18.14 5.72 -3.58
C SER A 38 -17.60 4.49 -2.87
N LYS A 39 -16.43 4.01 -3.30
CA LYS A 39 -15.73 2.89 -2.64
C LYS A 39 -15.23 3.28 -1.26
N VAL A 40 -14.69 4.48 -1.10
CA VAL A 40 -14.26 4.99 0.22
C VAL A 40 -15.42 4.94 1.22
N ASN A 41 -16.63 5.29 0.78
CA ASN A 41 -17.82 5.28 1.66
C ASN A 41 -18.27 3.87 2.08
N GLU A 42 -17.90 2.84 1.33
CA GLU A 42 -18.27 1.45 1.65
C GLU A 42 -17.42 0.84 2.78
N TYR A 43 -16.30 1.48 3.15
CA TYR A 43 -15.33 0.94 4.10
C TYR A 43 -15.03 1.93 5.21
N ASP A 44 -14.81 1.41 6.41
CA ASP A 44 -14.40 2.20 7.57
C ASP A 44 -12.90 2.56 7.51
N PHE A 45 -12.12 1.70 6.87
CA PHE A 45 -10.67 1.85 6.78
C PHE A 45 -10.15 1.35 5.43
N MET A 46 -9.22 2.10 4.84
CA MET A 46 -8.56 1.73 3.60
C MET A 46 -7.04 1.70 3.78
N ILE A 47 -6.42 0.66 3.26
CA ILE A 47 -4.97 0.56 3.16
C ILE A 47 -4.59 0.65 1.70
N THR A 48 -3.69 1.57 1.37
CA THR A 48 -3.12 1.69 0.03
C THR A 48 -1.67 1.26 0.04
N VAL A 49 -1.24 0.64 -1.05
CA VAL A 49 0.14 0.18 -1.24
C VAL A 49 0.65 0.75 -2.55
N ASP A 50 1.78 1.45 -2.50
CA ASP A 50 2.32 2.12 -3.67
C ASP A 50 3.86 2.19 -3.63
N ALA A 51 4.45 2.50 -4.77
CA ALA A 51 5.86 2.79 -4.89
C ALA A 51 6.16 4.23 -4.44
N VAL A 52 7.26 4.42 -3.73
CA VAL A 52 7.79 5.72 -3.33
C VAL A 52 9.10 5.97 -4.04
N ASP A 53 9.26 7.16 -4.62
CA ASP A 53 10.49 7.57 -5.27
C ASP A 53 11.07 8.82 -4.59
N GLU A 54 12.35 9.07 -4.82
CA GLU A 54 13.06 10.26 -4.33
C GLU A 54 12.96 10.51 -2.80
N SER A 55 12.74 9.47 -1.99
CA SER A 55 12.71 9.64 -0.52
C SER A 55 14.09 9.84 0.10
N GLY A 56 15.16 9.55 -0.64
CA GLY A 56 16.52 9.54 -0.14
C GLY A 56 16.89 8.28 0.66
N SER A 57 15.94 7.35 0.82
CA SER A 57 16.17 6.09 1.51
C SER A 57 16.60 5.00 0.53
N GLU A 58 17.16 3.91 1.06
CA GLU A 58 17.56 2.78 0.23
C GLU A 58 16.34 2.07 -0.39
N PRO A 59 16.49 1.53 -1.62
CA PRO A 59 15.44 0.73 -2.23
C PRO A 59 15.00 -0.42 -1.32
N GLY A 60 13.69 -0.65 -1.25
CA GLY A 60 13.10 -1.64 -0.35
C GLY A 60 12.72 -1.10 1.04
N THR A 61 13.05 0.15 1.35
CA THR A 61 12.60 0.79 2.59
C THR A 61 11.09 0.95 2.56
N VAL A 62 10.42 0.49 3.61
CA VAL A 62 8.96 0.57 3.76
C VAL A 62 8.59 1.74 4.66
N PHE A 63 7.66 2.56 4.19
CA PHE A 63 7.11 3.69 4.92
C PHE A 63 5.66 3.45 5.26
N ARG A 64 5.25 3.86 6.45
CA ARG A 64 3.86 3.90 6.89
C ARG A 64 3.47 5.36 7.14
N TYR A 65 2.46 5.85 6.43
CA TYR A 65 2.04 7.25 6.54
C TYR A 65 0.55 7.41 6.25
N ARG A 66 -0.03 8.49 6.75
CA ARG A 66 -1.37 8.91 6.36
C ARG A 66 -1.33 9.61 5.00
N PRO A 67 -2.44 9.63 4.24
CA PRO A 67 -2.44 10.21 2.88
C PRO A 67 -1.87 11.63 2.78
N HIS A 68 -2.06 12.47 3.80
CA HIS A 68 -1.60 13.85 3.82
C HIS A 68 -0.16 14.03 4.33
N ASP A 69 0.48 12.97 4.81
CA ASP A 69 1.75 13.04 5.52
C ASP A 69 2.95 12.53 4.71
N ILE A 70 2.76 12.21 3.43
CA ILE A 70 3.81 11.56 2.63
C ILE A 70 5.10 12.39 2.59
N ALA A 71 5.02 13.69 2.33
CA ALA A 71 6.20 14.54 2.23
C ALA A 71 6.97 14.61 3.55
N ARG A 72 6.26 14.62 4.67
CA ARG A 72 6.85 14.66 6.00
C ARG A 72 7.47 13.32 6.40
N THR A 73 6.81 12.21 6.05
CA THR A 73 7.24 10.87 6.46
C THR A 73 8.35 10.32 5.59
N CYS A 74 8.21 10.47 4.27
CA CYS A 74 9.12 9.88 3.30
C CYS A 74 10.18 10.86 2.80
N GLY A 75 9.99 12.18 3.01
CA GLY A 75 10.85 13.21 2.42
C GLY A 75 10.75 13.26 0.89
N ALA A 76 9.85 12.48 0.33
CA ALA A 76 9.66 12.38 -1.11
C ALA A 76 8.93 13.60 -1.66
N ARG A 77 9.16 13.90 -2.93
CA ARG A 77 8.30 14.83 -3.66
C ARG A 77 6.92 14.19 -3.80
N THR A 78 5.89 14.98 -3.54
CA THR A 78 4.51 14.54 -3.70
C THR A 78 4.27 14.13 -5.14
N SER A 79 3.96 12.86 -5.36
CA SER A 79 3.59 12.38 -6.69
C SER A 79 2.16 12.78 -7.04
N LEU A 80 1.80 12.70 -8.32
CA LEU A 80 0.42 12.90 -8.75
C LEU A 80 -0.53 11.88 -8.12
N HIS A 81 -0.04 10.66 -7.87
CA HIS A 81 -0.81 9.61 -7.21
C HIS A 81 -1.12 9.95 -5.75
N ASP A 82 -0.13 10.47 -5.02
CA ASP A 82 -0.29 10.86 -3.62
C ASP A 82 -1.24 12.04 -3.46
N THR A 83 -1.14 13.03 -4.36
CA THR A 83 -2.06 14.17 -4.40
C THR A 83 -3.49 13.70 -4.64
N LYS A 84 -3.70 12.81 -5.61
CA LYS A 84 -5.02 12.25 -5.90
C LYS A 84 -5.61 11.47 -4.74
N LEU A 85 -4.79 10.74 -3.98
CA LEU A 85 -5.24 10.00 -2.81
C LEU A 85 -5.66 10.95 -1.69
N ALA A 86 -4.86 11.97 -1.38
CA ALA A 86 -5.22 13.00 -0.40
C ALA A 86 -6.51 13.72 -0.79
N ASP A 87 -6.63 14.13 -2.06
CA ASP A 87 -7.84 14.77 -2.59
C ASP A 87 -9.07 13.87 -2.47
N LEU A 88 -8.92 12.57 -2.69
CA LEU A 88 -10.00 11.59 -2.54
C LEU A 88 -10.53 11.56 -1.11
N PHE A 89 -9.65 11.52 -0.11
CA PHE A 89 -10.05 11.52 1.30
C PHE A 89 -10.62 12.88 1.73
N ASP A 90 -10.10 13.99 1.21
CA ASP A 90 -10.66 15.33 1.46
C ASP A 90 -12.08 15.44 0.90
N ALA A 91 -12.31 14.98 -0.33
CA ALA A 91 -13.63 14.97 -0.93
C ALA A 91 -14.60 14.08 -0.17
N ALA A 92 -14.16 12.90 0.28
CA ALA A 92 -14.95 12.00 1.10
C ALA A 92 -15.35 12.65 2.42
N ALA A 93 -14.44 13.34 3.09
CA ALA A 93 -14.73 14.08 4.33
C ALA A 93 -15.75 15.19 4.11
N LEU A 94 -15.66 15.92 3.00
CA LEU A 94 -16.67 16.95 2.64
C LEU A 94 -18.07 16.37 2.43
N LEU A 95 -18.15 15.13 1.98
CA LEU A 95 -19.43 14.41 1.83
C LEU A 95 -19.92 13.75 3.13
N GLY A 96 -19.18 13.89 4.23
CA GLY A 96 -19.52 13.31 5.52
C GLY A 96 -19.14 11.84 5.65
N TYR A 97 -18.29 11.31 4.79
CA TYR A 97 -17.81 9.93 4.88
C TYR A 97 -16.72 9.82 5.96
N ALA A 98 -16.84 8.83 6.83
CA ALA A 98 -15.98 8.65 7.99
C ALA A 98 -14.85 7.66 7.80
N SER A 99 -14.50 7.34 6.57
CA SER A 99 -13.41 6.41 6.26
C SER A 99 -12.04 7.00 6.61
N GLU A 100 -11.18 6.18 7.19
CA GLU A 100 -9.79 6.52 7.45
C GLU A 100 -8.87 5.75 6.51
N GLY A 101 -7.69 6.31 6.24
CA GLY A 101 -6.70 5.70 5.35
C GLY A 101 -5.33 5.60 5.98
N MET A 102 -4.61 4.56 5.59
CA MET A 102 -3.20 4.37 5.88
C MET A 102 -2.49 3.93 4.60
N CYS A 103 -1.33 4.51 4.34
CA CYS A 103 -0.53 4.20 3.18
C CYS A 103 0.72 3.43 3.58
N TYR A 104 1.05 2.42 2.80
CA TYR A 104 2.31 1.71 2.86
C TYR A 104 3.06 1.93 1.56
N GLY A 105 4.18 2.62 1.63
CA GLY A 105 5.02 2.89 0.48
C GLY A 105 6.33 2.14 0.58
N MET A 106 6.87 1.71 -0.56
CA MET A 106 8.20 1.12 -0.63
C MET A 106 9.06 1.95 -1.55
N GLN A 107 10.23 2.39 -1.07
CA GLN A 107 11.22 3.08 -1.90
C GLN A 107 11.66 2.16 -3.03
N VAL A 108 11.53 2.63 -4.24
CA VAL A 108 11.89 1.90 -5.45
C VAL A 108 13.26 2.33 -5.97
N LEU A 109 13.87 1.44 -6.75
CA LEU A 109 15.14 1.72 -7.41
C LEU A 109 14.93 2.37 -8.78
N ASN A 110 13.90 1.92 -9.49
CA ASN A 110 13.69 2.35 -10.88
C ASN A 110 12.21 2.32 -11.25
N LEU A 111 11.63 3.50 -11.51
CA LEU A 111 10.26 3.65 -12.02
C LEU A 111 10.20 3.61 -13.55
N GLU A 112 11.26 4.06 -14.22
CA GLU A 112 11.37 4.09 -15.68
C GLU A 112 12.50 3.18 -16.12
N PRO A 113 12.21 1.94 -16.54
CA PRO A 113 13.25 1.05 -17.01
C PRO A 113 13.87 1.55 -18.32
N ALA A 114 15.18 1.67 -18.34
CA ALA A 114 15.92 1.96 -19.56
C ALA A 114 15.93 0.77 -20.54
N GLU A 115 15.58 -0.42 -20.06
CA GLU A 115 15.49 -1.65 -20.83
C GLU A 115 14.24 -2.44 -20.42
N PHE A 116 13.72 -3.26 -21.32
CA PHE A 116 12.58 -4.13 -21.06
C PHE A 116 12.97 -5.26 -20.09
N MET A 117 12.89 -4.98 -18.81
CA MET A 117 13.00 -6.01 -17.77
C MET A 117 11.63 -6.27 -17.16
N GLU A 118 11.26 -7.54 -17.07
CA GLU A 118 10.06 -7.96 -16.37
C GLU A 118 10.36 -8.17 -14.88
N GLY A 119 9.43 -7.76 -14.02
CA GLY A 119 9.52 -7.98 -12.58
C GLY A 119 10.11 -6.82 -11.79
N LEU A 120 10.24 -7.03 -10.49
CA LEU A 120 10.83 -6.06 -9.57
C LEU A 120 12.34 -6.15 -9.56
N THR A 121 13.01 -5.03 -9.29
CA THR A 121 14.46 -5.07 -9.03
C THR A 121 14.74 -5.88 -7.75
N GLN A 122 15.94 -6.45 -7.65
CA GLN A 122 16.27 -7.37 -6.56
C GLN A 122 16.08 -6.77 -5.15
N PRO A 123 16.53 -5.53 -4.84
CA PRO A 123 16.32 -4.95 -3.50
C PRO A 123 14.85 -4.81 -3.15
N VAL A 124 14.00 -4.48 -4.11
CA VAL A 124 12.56 -4.32 -3.93
C VAL A 124 11.89 -5.68 -3.77
N ALA A 125 12.25 -6.64 -4.62
CA ALA A 125 11.73 -8.01 -4.53
C ALA A 125 12.06 -8.67 -3.19
N ASP A 126 13.28 -8.47 -2.68
CA ASP A 126 13.73 -9.03 -1.40
C ASP A 126 12.94 -8.48 -0.20
N ARG A 127 12.39 -7.28 -0.31
CA ARG A 127 11.63 -6.61 0.76
C ARG A 127 10.11 -6.72 0.59
N LEU A 128 9.64 -7.27 -0.51
CA LEU A 128 8.22 -7.44 -0.76
C LEU A 128 7.49 -8.25 0.32
N PRO A 129 8.05 -9.37 0.84
CA PRO A 129 7.44 -10.08 1.95
C PRO A 129 7.24 -9.21 3.19
N PHE A 130 8.20 -8.35 3.52
CA PHE A 130 8.09 -7.42 4.64
C PHE A 130 6.99 -6.38 4.42
N LEU A 131 6.82 -5.87 3.21
CA LEU A 131 5.72 -4.97 2.86
C LEU A 131 4.36 -5.66 3.07
N ALA A 132 4.21 -6.89 2.56
CA ALA A 132 3.00 -7.68 2.74
C ALA A 132 2.70 -7.94 4.21
N GLU A 133 3.71 -8.33 4.99
CA GLU A 133 3.59 -8.53 6.44
C GLU A 133 3.15 -7.25 7.17
N SER A 134 3.66 -6.10 6.75
CA SER A 134 3.31 -4.80 7.32
C SER A 134 1.84 -4.46 7.07
N VAL A 135 1.32 -4.74 5.88
CA VAL A 135 -0.10 -4.57 5.54
C VAL A 135 -0.97 -5.51 6.37
N ILE A 136 -0.58 -6.77 6.50
CA ILE A 136 -1.31 -7.74 7.32
C ILE A 136 -1.32 -7.32 8.79
N ALA A 137 -0.20 -6.84 9.32
CA ALA A 137 -0.13 -6.32 10.68
C ALA A 137 -1.10 -5.14 10.90
N GLU A 138 -1.24 -4.24 9.92
CA GLU A 138 -2.22 -3.16 9.99
C GLU A 138 -3.66 -3.69 10.01
N LEU A 139 -3.99 -4.65 9.18
CA LEU A 139 -5.32 -5.29 9.19
C LEU A 139 -5.63 -5.93 10.54
N VAL A 140 -4.68 -6.62 11.15
CA VAL A 140 -4.82 -7.19 12.49
C VAL A 140 -5.02 -6.08 13.54
N ARG A 141 -4.27 -5.00 13.43
CA ARG A 141 -4.40 -3.83 14.31
C ARG A 141 -5.80 -3.20 14.20
N GLN A 142 -6.41 -3.25 13.02
CA GLN A 142 -7.79 -2.79 12.78
C GLN A 142 -8.85 -3.80 13.26
N GLY A 143 -8.46 -4.93 13.83
CA GLY A 143 -9.37 -5.92 14.36
C GLY A 143 -9.78 -7.01 13.39
N CYS A 144 -9.11 -7.14 12.24
CA CYS A 144 -9.41 -8.17 11.27
C CYS A 144 -8.80 -9.52 11.67
N SER A 145 -9.55 -10.60 11.46
CA SER A 145 -9.10 -11.97 11.73
C SER A 145 -8.42 -12.55 10.50
N ILE A 146 -7.10 -12.50 10.47
CA ILE A 146 -6.29 -12.98 9.35
C ILE A 146 -5.60 -14.29 9.75
N GLU A 147 -5.50 -15.22 8.82
CA GLU A 147 -4.77 -16.48 8.98
C GLU A 147 -3.79 -16.68 7.83
N ARG A 148 -2.65 -17.31 8.10
CA ARG A 148 -1.75 -17.78 7.05
C ARG A 148 -2.24 -19.13 6.54
N LYS A 149 -2.18 -19.32 5.21
CA LYS A 149 -2.57 -20.58 4.56
C LYS A 149 -1.69 -21.76 4.98
N ASP A 150 -0.43 -21.50 5.36
CA ASP A 150 0.52 -22.51 5.84
C ASP A 150 0.37 -22.84 7.33
N GLY A 151 -0.53 -22.15 8.05
CA GLY A 151 -0.74 -22.33 9.48
C GLY A 151 0.33 -21.71 10.38
N ALA A 152 1.32 -21.02 9.81
CA ALA A 152 2.34 -20.33 10.59
C ALA A 152 1.75 -19.14 11.36
N PRO A 153 2.39 -18.69 12.46
CA PRO A 153 1.93 -17.51 13.19
C PRO A 153 2.01 -16.26 12.30
N LEU A 154 1.09 -15.31 12.56
CA LEU A 154 1.10 -14.02 11.91
C LEU A 154 2.37 -13.22 12.27
N PRO A 155 2.81 -12.30 11.40
CA PRO A 155 3.92 -11.42 11.74
C PRO A 155 3.60 -10.58 12.97
N GLU A 156 4.58 -10.39 13.85
CA GLU A 156 4.43 -9.53 15.01
C GLU A 156 4.20 -8.07 14.56
N LEU A 157 3.35 -7.38 15.30
CA LEU A 157 3.10 -5.97 15.08
C LEU A 157 4.38 -5.19 15.35
N LEU A 158 4.98 -4.68 14.30
CA LEU A 158 6.06 -3.71 14.44
C LEU A 158 5.44 -2.41 14.99
N SER A 159 5.85 -2.06 16.16
CA SER A 159 5.43 -0.84 16.84
C SER A 159 6.01 0.40 16.17
#